data_10433cbfe7bfad771ceb40f53a11d1d1
#
_entry.id   10433cbfe7bfad771ceb40f53a11d1d1
#
_cell.length_a   1.000
_cell.length_b   1.000
_cell.length_c   1.000
_cell.angle_alpha   90.00
_cell.angle_beta   90.00
_cell.angle_gamma   90.00
#
_symmetry.space_group_name_H-M   'P 1'
#
loop_
_entity.id
_entity.type
_entity.pdbx_description
1 polymer ?
#
loop_
_entity_poly.entity_id
_entity_poly.type
_entity_poly.pdbx_seq_one_letter_code
_entity_poly.pdbx_strand_id
1 'polypeptide(L)'
;MRVVSWNVNSVRLRLDSLARLTSEWRPDLVCVQEVKAHAQDFPHDAIKALGYSEIHLRSMKGYNGVAILSRLPLETPDGKDWCGKQDCRHAVASLPGGIELHNFYIPAGGDIPDPEVNAKFAHKLAFLDEAAAWSAEGRREGKKMILLGDLNIAPLETDVWSHKQLLSVVSHTPIEVEKLGRLQEAGRWVDAVRKIIPPSEKLYSWWSYRALDWSLSDRGRRLDHIWVTPELAPAVADARILREARGWTQASDHVPVMIDLK
;
A
#
# COMPACT_ATOMS: atom_id res chain seq x y z
N MET A 1 -15.68 10.05 -2.13
CA MET A 1 -14.45 10.07 -1.31
C MET A 1 -13.31 9.49 -2.14
N ARG A 2 -12.19 10.22 -2.24
CA ARG A 2 -10.99 9.80 -2.97
C ARG A 2 -9.91 9.35 -2.02
N VAL A 3 -9.43 8.13 -2.19
CA VAL A 3 -8.42 7.48 -1.34
C VAL A 3 -7.20 7.12 -2.18
N VAL A 4 -6.02 7.50 -1.69
CA VAL A 4 -4.73 7.21 -2.34
C VAL A 4 -3.86 6.35 -1.41
N SER A 5 -3.23 5.31 -1.96
CA SER A 5 -2.11 4.58 -1.37
C SER A 5 -0.83 4.92 -2.12
N TRP A 6 0.26 5.23 -1.40
CA TRP A 6 1.53 5.53 -2.02
C TRP A 6 2.73 5.24 -1.10
N ASN A 7 3.56 4.29 -1.47
CA ASN A 7 4.88 4.16 -0.87
C ASN A 7 5.76 5.33 -1.36
N VAL A 8 6.03 6.28 -0.47
CA VAL A 8 6.76 7.52 -0.80
C VAL A 8 8.28 7.37 -0.72
N ASN A 9 8.79 6.25 -0.22
CA ASN A 9 10.22 6.00 -0.05
C ASN A 9 10.96 7.24 0.52
N SER A 10 10.54 7.69 1.71
CA SER A 10 10.87 8.91 2.43
C SER A 10 9.94 10.09 2.14
N VAL A 11 9.08 10.40 3.12
CA VAL A 11 8.10 11.49 3.03
C VAL A 11 8.77 12.86 2.83
N ARG A 12 9.91 13.10 3.48
CA ARG A 12 10.64 14.39 3.38
C ARG A 12 11.15 14.67 1.98
N LEU A 13 11.59 13.62 1.26
CA LEU A 13 12.08 13.76 -0.11
C LEU A 13 10.93 13.91 -1.13
N ARG A 14 9.70 13.60 -0.77
CA ARG A 14 8.54 13.58 -1.68
C ARG A 14 7.49 14.63 -1.33
N LEU A 15 7.84 15.65 -0.53
CA LEU A 15 6.90 16.73 -0.19
C LEU A 15 6.38 17.46 -1.42
N ASP A 16 7.25 17.82 -2.37
CA ASP A 16 6.84 18.48 -3.60
C ASP A 16 5.93 17.58 -4.46
N SER A 17 6.23 16.29 -4.50
CA SER A 17 5.40 15.31 -5.19
C SER A 17 4.04 15.11 -4.50
N LEU A 18 3.99 15.13 -3.15
CA LEU A 18 2.73 15.14 -2.40
C LEU A 18 1.92 16.41 -2.66
N ALA A 19 2.59 17.57 -2.72
CA ALA A 19 1.95 18.84 -3.06
C ALA A 19 1.33 18.79 -4.46
N ARG A 20 2.07 18.27 -5.43
CA ARG A 20 1.60 18.05 -6.80
C ARG A 20 0.41 17.11 -6.85
N LEU A 21 0.50 15.93 -6.24
CA LEU A 21 -0.61 14.96 -6.13
C LEU A 21 -1.86 15.63 -5.55
N THR A 22 -1.67 16.38 -4.46
CA THR A 22 -2.76 17.07 -3.78
C THR A 22 -3.42 18.15 -4.64
N SER A 23 -2.63 18.92 -5.37
CA SER A 23 -3.13 19.98 -6.26
C SER A 23 -3.88 19.42 -7.47
N GLU A 24 -3.31 18.40 -8.12
CA GLU A 24 -3.88 17.84 -9.36
C GLU A 24 -5.08 16.92 -9.12
N TRP A 25 -5.04 16.13 -8.04
CA TRP A 25 -5.99 15.05 -7.80
C TRP A 25 -6.91 15.25 -6.60
N ARG A 26 -6.59 16.17 -5.69
CA ARG A 26 -7.39 16.54 -4.50
C ARG A 26 -7.92 15.34 -3.71
N PRO A 27 -7.06 14.39 -3.28
CA PRO A 27 -7.52 13.26 -2.49
C PRO A 27 -8.03 13.71 -1.11
N ASP A 28 -9.07 13.00 -0.63
CA ASP A 28 -9.58 13.19 0.74
C ASP A 28 -8.64 12.53 1.75
N LEU A 29 -8.04 11.36 1.35
CA LEU A 29 -7.09 10.61 2.14
C LEU A 29 -5.87 10.22 1.30
N VAL A 30 -4.68 10.35 1.91
CA VAL A 30 -3.42 9.80 1.37
C VAL A 30 -2.78 8.92 2.43
N CYS A 31 -2.69 7.63 2.14
CA CYS A 31 -2.04 6.64 2.99
C CYS A 31 -0.64 6.39 2.46
N VAL A 32 0.37 6.74 3.23
CA VAL A 32 1.77 6.62 2.81
C VAL A 32 2.49 5.51 3.55
N GLN A 33 3.41 4.84 2.85
CA GLN A 33 4.32 3.83 3.38
C GLN A 33 5.76 4.30 3.17
N GLU A 34 6.70 3.70 3.91
CA GLU A 34 8.11 4.10 3.96
C GLU A 34 8.32 5.58 4.29
N VAL A 35 7.66 6.05 5.34
CA VAL A 35 7.81 7.42 5.85
C VAL A 35 9.28 7.78 6.13
N LYS A 36 10.06 6.83 6.68
CA LYS A 36 11.51 6.94 6.95
C LYS A 36 11.90 8.21 7.71
N ALA A 37 11.08 8.62 8.66
CA ALA A 37 11.31 9.76 9.52
C ALA A 37 10.92 9.44 10.96
N HIS A 38 11.62 9.97 11.96
CA HIS A 38 11.11 10.00 13.31
C HIS A 38 9.87 10.89 13.41
N ALA A 39 9.06 10.69 14.44
CA ALA A 39 7.88 11.54 14.68
C ALA A 39 8.23 13.03 14.74
N GLN A 40 9.35 13.38 15.38
CA GLN A 40 9.85 14.76 15.49
C GLN A 40 10.34 15.35 14.16
N ASP A 41 10.79 14.50 13.21
CA ASP A 41 11.33 14.90 11.91
C ASP A 41 10.27 14.80 10.81
N PHE A 42 9.06 14.37 11.15
CA PHE A 42 7.96 14.27 10.21
C PHE A 42 7.44 15.68 9.86
N PRO A 43 7.22 16.01 8.58
CA PRO A 43 6.93 17.37 8.14
C PRO A 43 5.45 17.76 8.37
N HIS A 44 5.01 17.77 9.63
CA HIS A 44 3.62 18.02 10.01
C HIS A 44 3.06 19.31 9.42
N ASP A 45 3.79 20.42 9.54
CA ASP A 45 3.30 21.74 9.11
C ASP A 45 3.17 21.82 7.59
N ALA A 46 4.13 21.25 6.85
CA ALA A 46 4.07 21.20 5.41
C ALA A 46 2.87 20.36 4.92
N ILE A 47 2.59 19.22 5.56
CA ILE A 47 1.45 18.36 5.22
C ILE A 47 0.13 19.04 5.58
N LYS A 48 0.04 19.71 6.73
CA LYS A 48 -1.13 20.50 7.11
C LYS A 48 -1.41 21.65 6.13
N ALA A 49 -0.35 22.30 5.64
CA ALA A 49 -0.45 23.33 4.62
C ALA A 49 -1.03 22.82 3.28
N LEU A 50 -0.91 21.52 2.99
CA LEU A 50 -1.56 20.88 1.84
C LEU A 50 -3.06 20.61 2.08
N GLY A 51 -3.56 20.88 3.28
CA GLY A 51 -4.96 20.74 3.65
C GLY A 51 -5.30 19.42 4.35
N TYR A 52 -4.31 18.61 4.75
CA TYR A 52 -4.54 17.43 5.58
C TYR A 52 -4.45 17.84 7.06
N SER A 53 -5.60 18.16 7.65
CA SER A 53 -5.69 18.58 9.06
C SER A 53 -5.43 17.44 10.04
N GLU A 54 -5.81 16.22 9.66
CA GLU A 54 -5.65 15.02 10.47
C GLU A 54 -4.48 14.18 9.96
N ILE A 55 -3.59 13.80 10.87
CA ILE A 55 -2.40 12.99 10.55
C ILE A 55 -2.28 11.90 11.60
N HIS A 56 -2.46 10.65 11.20
CA HIS A 56 -2.14 9.48 12.01
C HIS A 56 -0.82 8.88 11.57
N LEU A 57 0.21 8.96 12.42
CA LEU A 57 1.58 8.58 12.12
C LEU A 57 2.04 7.44 13.02
N ARG A 58 2.52 6.36 12.43
CA ARG A 58 3.33 5.35 13.09
C ARG A 58 4.71 5.31 12.42
N SER A 59 5.73 5.74 13.12
CA SER A 59 7.05 5.96 12.52
C SER A 59 8.19 5.50 13.41
N MET A 60 9.31 5.22 12.77
CA MET A 60 10.57 4.87 13.41
C MET A 60 11.75 5.44 12.62
N LYS A 61 12.93 5.48 13.24
CA LYS A 61 14.12 6.06 12.63
C LYS A 61 14.59 5.27 11.40
N GLY A 62 14.71 5.98 10.28
CA GLY A 62 15.46 5.51 9.10
C GLY A 62 14.81 4.41 8.27
N TYR A 63 13.86 3.66 8.84
CA TYR A 63 13.20 2.53 8.20
C TYR A 63 11.69 2.62 8.33
N ASN A 64 10.96 1.90 7.48
CA ASN A 64 9.52 1.71 7.56
C ASN A 64 8.72 3.00 7.82
N GLY A 65 7.69 2.87 8.64
CA GLY A 65 6.78 3.93 8.99
C GLY A 65 5.64 4.06 7.98
N VAL A 66 4.44 4.21 8.52
CA VAL A 66 3.22 4.44 7.75
C VAL A 66 2.49 5.65 8.31
N ALA A 67 1.78 6.39 7.45
CA ALA A 67 0.91 7.46 7.90
C ALA A 67 -0.38 7.52 7.09
N ILE A 68 -1.43 8.02 7.75
CA ILE A 68 -2.72 8.34 7.13
C ILE A 68 -2.87 9.86 7.22
N LEU A 69 -2.91 10.52 6.07
CA LEU A 69 -3.09 11.96 5.92
C LEU A 69 -4.53 12.18 5.47
N SER A 70 -5.31 12.97 6.22
CA SER A 70 -6.74 13.12 5.96
C SER A 70 -7.22 14.56 6.03
N ARG A 71 -8.14 14.88 5.13
CA ARG A 71 -8.99 16.09 5.19
C ARG A 71 -10.25 15.86 6.00
N LEU A 72 -10.58 14.58 6.26
CA LEU A 72 -11.75 14.15 7.01
C LEU A 72 -11.36 13.90 8.46
N PRO A 73 -12.30 14.06 9.42
CA PRO A 73 -12.05 13.65 10.79
C PRO A 73 -11.64 12.18 10.89
N LEU A 74 -10.67 11.88 11.75
CA LEU A 74 -10.19 10.53 12.03
C LEU A 74 -10.32 10.21 13.51
N GLU A 75 -10.76 8.98 13.82
CA GLU A 75 -10.42 8.32 15.07
C GLU A 75 -9.26 7.37 14.79
N THR A 76 -8.25 7.40 15.65
CA THR A 76 -6.99 6.67 15.40
C THR A 76 -6.77 5.61 16.47
N PRO A 77 -7.42 4.44 16.37
CA PRO A 77 -7.13 3.31 17.25
C PRO A 77 -5.67 2.85 17.07
N ASP A 78 -5.14 2.20 18.08
CA ASP A 78 -3.78 1.66 18.00
C ASP A 78 -3.66 0.65 16.86
N GLY A 79 -2.67 0.84 16.00
CA GLY A 79 -2.31 -0.12 14.97
C GLY A 79 -1.66 -1.36 15.59
N LYS A 80 -1.79 -2.49 14.91
CA LYS A 80 -1.20 -3.76 15.37
C LYS A 80 0.30 -3.83 15.04
N ASP A 81 1.08 -4.33 15.97
CA ASP A 81 2.45 -4.78 15.73
C ASP A 81 2.41 -6.27 15.32
N TRP A 82 3.05 -6.58 14.22
CA TRP A 82 2.99 -7.87 13.55
C TRP A 82 4.23 -8.71 13.87
N CYS A 83 4.06 -10.03 14.01
CA CYS A 83 5.14 -10.97 14.31
C CYS A 83 5.97 -10.59 15.57
N GLY A 84 5.32 -9.94 16.53
CA GLY A 84 5.98 -9.46 17.76
C GLY A 84 7.00 -8.34 17.51
N LYS A 85 6.97 -7.66 16.35
CA LYS A 85 7.91 -6.59 15.99
C LYS A 85 7.24 -5.22 16.00
N GLN A 86 7.85 -4.28 16.73
CA GLN A 86 7.42 -2.87 16.75
C GLN A 86 8.07 -2.10 15.58
N ASP A 87 7.76 -2.48 14.36
CA ASP A 87 8.42 -1.95 13.16
C ASP A 87 7.53 -1.03 12.31
N CYS A 88 6.45 -0.50 12.90
CA CYS A 88 5.61 0.56 12.35
C CYS A 88 5.10 0.29 10.92
N ARG A 89 4.50 -0.89 10.70
CA ARG A 89 4.03 -1.33 9.37
C ARG A 89 2.52 -1.27 9.18
N HIS A 90 1.78 -0.86 10.19
CA HIS A 90 0.32 -0.84 10.15
C HIS A 90 -0.24 0.35 10.92
N ALA A 91 -1.10 1.13 10.27
CA ALA A 91 -1.90 2.17 10.88
C ALA A 91 -3.37 1.94 10.60
N VAL A 92 -4.21 2.26 11.57
CA VAL A 92 -5.67 2.10 11.50
C VAL A 92 -6.33 3.45 11.70
N ALA A 93 -7.40 3.73 10.98
CA ALA A 93 -8.26 4.88 11.23
C ALA A 93 -9.73 4.51 11.04
N SER A 94 -10.59 5.09 11.91
CA SER A 94 -12.02 5.08 11.69
C SER A 94 -12.43 6.37 11.01
N LEU A 95 -13.14 6.25 9.89
CA LEU A 95 -13.61 7.35 9.05
C LEU A 95 -15.12 7.60 9.26
N PRO A 96 -15.62 8.79 8.91
CA PRO A 96 -17.06 9.03 8.85
C PRO A 96 -17.79 7.95 8.03
N GLY A 97 -19.02 7.63 8.43
CA GLY A 97 -19.83 6.60 7.79
C GLY A 97 -19.50 5.17 8.22
N GLY A 98 -18.72 5.01 9.29
CA GLY A 98 -18.38 3.71 9.88
C GLY A 98 -17.41 2.90 9.05
N ILE A 99 -16.55 3.56 8.29
CA ILE A 99 -15.52 2.93 7.48
C ILE A 99 -14.25 2.78 8.31
N GLU A 100 -13.71 1.57 8.43
CA GLU A 100 -12.41 1.29 9.03
C GLU A 100 -11.36 1.16 7.93
N LEU A 101 -10.27 1.94 8.04
CA LEU A 101 -9.19 1.98 7.05
C LEU A 101 -7.90 1.43 7.67
N HIS A 102 -7.28 0.49 6.98
CA HIS A 102 -6.02 -0.14 7.35
C HIS A 102 -4.95 0.17 6.31
N ASN A 103 -3.89 0.88 6.72
CA ASN A 103 -2.72 1.15 5.91
C ASN A 103 -1.60 0.19 6.26
N PHE A 104 -1.25 -0.69 5.33
CA PHE A 104 -0.23 -1.73 5.50
C PHE A 104 1.05 -1.42 4.73
N TYR A 105 2.17 -1.83 5.33
CA TYR A 105 3.46 -1.96 4.67
C TYR A 105 4.02 -3.36 4.94
N ILE A 106 3.69 -4.33 4.09
CA ILE A 106 4.17 -5.70 4.23
C ILE A 106 5.68 -5.75 3.97
N PRO A 107 6.47 -6.55 4.72
CA PRO A 107 7.91 -6.67 4.49
C PRO A 107 8.26 -7.01 3.04
N ALA A 108 9.27 -6.34 2.48
CA ALA A 108 9.72 -6.59 1.11
C ALA A 108 10.24 -8.03 0.90
N GLY A 109 10.84 -8.65 1.92
CA GLY A 109 11.31 -10.03 1.88
C GLY A 109 12.78 -10.21 1.46
N GLY A 110 13.48 -9.13 1.09
CA GLY A 110 14.88 -9.20 0.63
C GLY A 110 15.01 -9.78 -0.79
N ASP A 111 16.16 -10.36 -1.13
CA ASP A 111 16.48 -10.77 -2.50
C ASP A 111 16.38 -12.30 -2.73
N ILE A 112 16.47 -13.10 -1.66
CA ILE A 112 16.48 -14.59 -1.74
C ILE A 112 15.11 -15.10 -1.27
N PRO A 113 14.33 -15.79 -2.14
CA PRO A 113 13.00 -16.29 -1.80
C PRO A 113 13.05 -17.66 -1.09
N ASP A 114 13.87 -17.77 -0.07
CA ASP A 114 14.03 -18.96 0.73
C ASP A 114 13.97 -18.59 2.23
N PRO A 115 12.94 -19.04 2.97
CA PRO A 115 12.78 -18.70 4.38
C PRO A 115 13.82 -19.35 5.31
N GLU A 116 14.50 -20.43 4.88
CA GLU A 116 15.51 -21.12 5.70
C GLU A 116 16.82 -20.33 5.77
N VAL A 117 17.16 -19.60 4.71
CA VAL A 117 18.42 -18.85 4.60
C VAL A 117 18.21 -17.33 4.62
N ASN A 118 16.98 -16.86 4.44
CA ASN A 118 16.65 -15.44 4.41
C ASN A 118 15.57 -15.08 5.46
N ALA A 119 16.03 -14.61 6.60
CA ALA A 119 15.14 -14.19 7.69
C ALA A 119 14.15 -13.07 7.31
N LYS A 120 14.46 -12.24 6.30
CA LYS A 120 13.54 -11.20 5.81
C LYS A 120 12.39 -11.83 5.02
N PHE A 121 12.68 -12.89 4.26
CA PHE A 121 11.65 -13.63 3.54
C PHE A 121 10.78 -14.44 4.50
N ALA A 122 11.39 -15.12 5.48
CA ALA A 122 10.66 -15.82 6.55
C ALA A 122 9.71 -14.86 7.29
N HIS A 123 10.18 -13.65 7.63
CA HIS A 123 9.36 -12.62 8.28
C HIS A 123 8.18 -12.18 7.38
N LYS A 124 8.40 -12.01 6.08
CA LYS A 124 7.33 -11.68 5.13
C LYS A 124 6.23 -12.74 5.11
N LEU A 125 6.61 -14.01 5.05
CA LEU A 125 5.66 -15.12 5.04
C LEU A 125 4.89 -15.23 6.35
N ALA A 126 5.57 -15.08 7.50
CA ALA A 126 4.94 -15.08 8.82
C ALA A 126 3.96 -13.89 8.98
N PHE A 127 4.34 -12.70 8.47
CA PHE A 127 3.46 -11.53 8.46
C PHE A 127 2.17 -11.79 7.69
N LEU A 128 2.26 -12.43 6.54
CA LEU A 128 1.07 -12.78 5.73
C LEU A 128 0.16 -13.79 6.44
N ASP A 129 0.74 -14.80 7.12
CA ASP A 129 -0.03 -15.76 7.89
C ASP A 129 -0.78 -15.09 9.06
N GLU A 130 -0.10 -14.22 9.79
CA GLU A 130 -0.72 -13.48 10.90
C GLU A 130 -1.78 -12.49 10.40
N ALA A 131 -1.52 -11.83 9.26
CA ALA A 131 -2.48 -10.93 8.64
C ALA A 131 -3.72 -11.67 8.13
N ALA A 132 -3.57 -12.90 7.59
CA ALA A 132 -4.69 -13.72 7.17
C ALA A 132 -5.54 -14.16 8.37
N ALA A 133 -4.92 -14.60 9.47
CA ALA A 133 -5.62 -14.94 10.71
C ALA A 133 -6.40 -13.74 11.28
N TRP A 134 -5.76 -12.59 11.38
CA TRP A 134 -6.42 -11.34 11.78
C TRP A 134 -7.61 -10.99 10.88
N SER A 135 -7.42 -11.13 9.57
CA SER A 135 -8.46 -10.80 8.58
C SER A 135 -9.69 -11.70 8.74
N ALA A 136 -9.49 -13.00 9.04
CA ALA A 136 -10.57 -13.94 9.33
C ALA A 136 -11.32 -13.58 10.62
N GLU A 137 -10.60 -13.23 11.70
CA GLU A 137 -11.17 -12.85 12.99
C GLU A 137 -11.91 -11.50 12.91
N GLY A 138 -11.34 -10.53 12.18
CA GLY A 138 -11.86 -9.18 12.01
C GLY A 138 -13.10 -9.12 11.11
N ARG A 139 -13.41 -10.21 10.38
CA ARG A 139 -14.54 -10.27 9.47
C ARG A 139 -15.86 -10.28 10.23
N ARG A 140 -16.55 -9.14 10.16
CA ARG A 140 -17.92 -9.00 10.66
C ARG A 140 -18.83 -8.66 9.50
N GLU A 141 -19.95 -9.36 9.41
CA GLU A 141 -20.99 -9.09 8.42
C GLU A 141 -21.46 -7.64 8.52
N GLY A 142 -21.57 -6.95 7.38
CA GLY A 142 -21.96 -5.54 7.31
C GLY A 142 -20.83 -4.54 7.57
N LYS A 143 -19.61 -4.98 7.92
CA LYS A 143 -18.50 -4.07 8.21
C LYS A 143 -17.93 -3.45 6.94
N LYS A 144 -17.82 -2.12 6.92
CA LYS A 144 -17.20 -1.38 5.81
C LYS A 144 -15.72 -1.18 6.12
N MET A 145 -14.85 -1.83 5.37
CA MET A 145 -13.41 -1.74 5.59
C MET A 145 -12.65 -1.48 4.29
N ILE A 146 -11.54 -0.78 4.40
CA ILE A 146 -10.54 -0.60 3.36
C ILE A 146 -9.21 -1.14 3.88
N LEU A 147 -8.58 -2.06 3.17
CA LEU A 147 -7.21 -2.50 3.37
C LEU A 147 -6.41 -2.01 2.18
N LEU A 148 -5.40 -1.22 2.42
CA LEU A 148 -4.55 -0.69 1.37
C LEU A 148 -3.08 -0.64 1.79
N GLY A 149 -2.23 -0.43 0.83
CA GLY A 149 -0.81 -0.20 1.07
C GLY A 149 0.10 -0.92 0.09
N ASP A 150 1.37 -0.86 0.39
CA ASP A 150 2.40 -1.65 -0.27
C ASP A 150 2.41 -3.07 0.33
N LEU A 151 1.78 -3.99 -0.37
CA LEU A 151 1.72 -5.40 0.03
C LEU A 151 2.94 -6.19 -0.47
N ASN A 152 3.81 -5.56 -1.26
CA ASN A 152 5.06 -6.14 -1.76
C ASN A 152 4.91 -7.46 -2.54
N ILE A 153 3.71 -7.76 -3.06
CA ILE A 153 3.43 -8.98 -3.83
C ILE A 153 2.56 -8.63 -5.04
N ALA A 154 2.98 -9.12 -6.20
CA ALA A 154 2.25 -9.04 -7.46
C ALA A 154 1.57 -10.40 -7.74
N PRO A 155 0.24 -10.54 -7.53
CA PRO A 155 -0.42 -11.85 -7.56
C PRO A 155 -0.68 -12.40 -8.96
N LEU A 156 -0.92 -11.55 -9.97
CA LEU A 156 -1.33 -11.99 -11.30
C LEU A 156 -0.15 -11.99 -12.28
N GLU A 157 -0.24 -12.78 -13.35
CA GLU A 157 0.73 -12.75 -14.44
C GLU A 157 0.81 -11.38 -15.13
N THR A 158 -0.29 -10.66 -15.14
CA THR A 158 -0.40 -9.29 -15.67
C THR A 158 0.05 -8.21 -14.68
N ASP A 159 0.32 -8.59 -13.45
CA ASP A 159 0.87 -7.70 -12.41
C ASP A 159 2.40 -7.61 -12.46
N VAL A 160 3.04 -8.32 -13.38
CA VAL A 160 4.49 -8.34 -13.56
C VAL A 160 4.88 -8.26 -15.02
N TRP A 161 6.04 -7.68 -15.28
CA TRP A 161 6.55 -7.54 -16.64
C TRP A 161 6.86 -8.89 -17.32
N SER A 162 7.17 -9.94 -16.54
CA SER A 162 7.42 -11.31 -17.03
C SER A 162 7.12 -12.33 -15.93
N HIS A 163 5.99 -12.99 -16.01
CA HIS A 163 5.62 -14.07 -15.09
C HIS A 163 6.72 -15.14 -14.98
N LYS A 164 7.12 -15.69 -16.12
CA LYS A 164 8.13 -16.78 -16.17
C LYS A 164 9.45 -16.43 -15.49
N GLN A 165 9.95 -15.20 -15.66
CA GLN A 165 11.22 -14.79 -15.06
C GLN A 165 11.11 -14.47 -13.58
N LEU A 166 9.91 -14.10 -13.09
CA LEU A 166 9.71 -13.67 -11.73
C LEU A 166 9.19 -14.75 -10.79
N LEU A 167 8.89 -15.96 -11.26
CA LEU A 167 8.47 -17.09 -10.43
C LEU A 167 9.46 -17.47 -9.31
N SER A 168 10.74 -17.17 -9.49
CA SER A 168 11.79 -17.39 -8.50
C SER A 168 12.34 -16.10 -7.91
N VAL A 169 11.61 -14.99 -8.03
CA VAL A 169 12.03 -13.67 -7.55
C VAL A 169 11.05 -13.18 -6.50
N VAL A 170 11.56 -12.70 -5.38
CA VAL A 170 10.76 -12.12 -4.30
C VAL A 170 9.78 -11.09 -4.86
N SER A 171 8.56 -11.11 -4.37
CA SER A 171 7.33 -10.40 -4.76
C SER A 171 6.44 -11.08 -5.80
N HIS A 172 6.86 -12.23 -6.39
CA HIS A 172 6.01 -12.99 -7.32
C HIS A 172 6.21 -14.51 -7.24
N THR A 173 6.82 -15.00 -6.16
CA THR A 173 6.96 -16.45 -5.96
C THR A 173 5.60 -17.10 -5.68
N PRO A 174 5.41 -18.38 -6.06
CA PRO A 174 4.15 -19.09 -5.82
C PRO A 174 3.67 -19.05 -4.36
N ILE A 175 4.61 -19.19 -3.41
CA ILE A 175 4.27 -19.17 -1.97
C ILE A 175 3.78 -17.78 -1.52
N GLU A 176 4.37 -16.68 -2.04
CA GLU A 176 3.92 -15.33 -1.73
C GLU A 176 2.52 -15.08 -2.30
N VAL A 177 2.29 -15.48 -3.55
CA VAL A 177 0.99 -15.35 -4.22
C VAL A 177 -0.08 -16.15 -3.50
N GLU A 178 0.22 -17.40 -3.11
CA GLU A 178 -0.69 -18.25 -2.33
C GLU A 178 -1.07 -17.59 -0.99
N LYS A 179 -0.06 -17.10 -0.23
CA LYS A 179 -0.32 -16.48 1.08
C LYS A 179 -1.09 -15.15 0.96
N LEU A 180 -0.82 -14.35 -0.06
CA LEU A 180 -1.60 -13.16 -0.33
C LEU A 180 -3.06 -13.51 -0.69
N GLY A 181 -3.27 -14.56 -1.48
CA GLY A 181 -4.60 -15.10 -1.78
C GLY A 181 -5.35 -15.54 -0.53
N ARG A 182 -4.67 -16.24 0.40
CA ARG A 182 -5.26 -16.62 1.69
C ARG A 182 -5.68 -15.41 2.53
N LEU A 183 -4.87 -14.36 2.57
CA LEU A 183 -5.22 -13.09 3.24
C LEU A 183 -6.48 -12.47 2.59
N GLN A 184 -6.53 -12.45 1.27
CA GLN A 184 -7.66 -11.91 0.52
C GLN A 184 -8.95 -12.71 0.77
N GLU A 185 -8.88 -14.03 0.70
CA GLU A 185 -10.02 -14.94 0.95
C GLU A 185 -10.52 -14.85 2.39
N ALA A 186 -9.60 -14.84 3.37
CA ALA A 186 -9.93 -14.79 4.80
C ALA A 186 -10.81 -13.59 5.16
N GLY A 187 -10.52 -12.41 4.59
CA GLY A 187 -11.30 -11.19 4.77
C GLY A 187 -12.42 -10.99 3.73
N ARG A 188 -12.53 -11.86 2.73
CA ARG A 188 -13.40 -11.68 1.56
C ARG A 188 -13.13 -10.36 0.84
N TRP A 189 -11.86 -9.95 0.80
CA TRP A 189 -11.47 -8.68 0.21
C TRP A 189 -11.70 -8.65 -1.29
N VAL A 190 -12.33 -7.58 -1.76
CA VAL A 190 -12.50 -7.26 -3.19
C VAL A 190 -11.38 -6.31 -3.59
N ASP A 191 -10.57 -6.69 -4.56
CA ASP A 191 -9.57 -5.81 -5.16
C ASP A 191 -10.27 -4.69 -5.92
N ALA A 192 -10.31 -3.48 -5.32
CA ALA A 192 -11.02 -2.34 -5.85
C ALA A 192 -10.41 -1.84 -7.16
N VAL A 193 -9.10 -1.99 -7.33
CA VAL A 193 -8.42 -1.58 -8.57
C VAL A 193 -8.74 -2.56 -9.69
N ARG A 194 -8.66 -3.86 -9.43
CA ARG A 194 -8.97 -4.91 -10.42
C ARG A 194 -10.47 -5.05 -10.71
N LYS A 195 -11.33 -4.51 -9.87
CA LYS A 195 -12.76 -4.36 -10.17
C LYS A 195 -13.01 -3.38 -11.33
N ILE A 196 -12.17 -2.38 -11.49
CA ILE A 196 -12.27 -1.33 -12.53
C ILE A 196 -11.35 -1.65 -13.70
N ILE A 197 -10.09 -2.00 -13.44
CA ILE A 197 -9.08 -2.35 -14.45
C ILE A 197 -9.03 -3.87 -14.58
N PRO A 198 -9.45 -4.45 -15.72
CA PRO A 198 -9.57 -5.89 -15.85
C PRO A 198 -8.28 -6.66 -15.56
N PRO A 199 -8.37 -7.88 -14.97
CA PRO A 199 -7.20 -8.71 -14.73
C PRO A 199 -6.38 -9.08 -15.98
N SER A 200 -6.95 -8.96 -17.17
CA SER A 200 -6.26 -9.18 -18.44
C SER A 200 -5.30 -8.04 -18.83
N GLU A 201 -5.44 -6.86 -18.23
CA GLU A 201 -4.57 -5.72 -18.51
C GLU A 201 -3.33 -5.73 -17.63
N LYS A 202 -2.16 -5.38 -18.21
CA LYS A 202 -0.95 -5.17 -17.44
C LYS A 202 -1.10 -3.97 -16.52
N LEU A 203 -0.68 -4.13 -15.27
CA LEU A 203 -0.85 -3.13 -14.25
C LEU A 203 0.36 -3.12 -13.32
N TYR A 204 1.06 -1.98 -13.23
CA TYR A 204 2.25 -1.83 -12.41
C TYR A 204 2.15 -0.57 -11.55
N SER A 205 2.63 -0.67 -10.30
CA SER A 205 2.72 0.45 -9.36
C SER A 205 4.16 0.74 -8.93
N TRP A 206 5.11 -0.11 -9.32
CA TRP A 206 6.52 -0.04 -8.93
C TRP A 206 7.46 -0.34 -10.10
N TRP A 207 8.57 0.41 -10.18
CA TRP A 207 9.70 0.18 -11.11
C TRP A 207 11.03 0.44 -10.40
N SER A 208 11.94 -0.52 -10.50
CA SER A 208 13.25 -0.43 -9.85
C SER A 208 14.03 0.83 -10.27
N TYR A 209 14.70 1.48 -9.30
CA TYR A 209 15.69 2.54 -9.59
C TYR A 209 16.92 2.05 -10.36
N ARG A 210 17.18 0.73 -10.40
CA ARG A 210 18.31 0.14 -11.14
C ARG A 210 18.11 0.19 -12.65
N ALA A 211 16.92 0.45 -13.15
CA ALA A 211 16.67 0.63 -14.57
C ALA A 211 17.20 2.00 -15.02
N LEU A 212 18.09 2.04 -16.00
CA LEU A 212 18.61 3.28 -16.59
C LEU A 212 17.47 4.14 -17.15
N ASP A 213 16.55 3.51 -17.86
CA ASP A 213 15.30 4.09 -18.30
C ASP A 213 14.16 3.15 -17.93
N TRP A 214 13.42 3.54 -16.90
CA TRP A 214 12.30 2.76 -16.39
C TRP A 214 11.13 2.71 -17.37
N SER A 215 10.94 3.79 -18.14
CA SER A 215 9.81 3.91 -19.08
C SER A 215 10.01 3.09 -20.35
N LEU A 216 11.24 3.02 -20.84
CA LEU A 216 11.62 2.22 -21.99
C LEU A 216 11.64 0.73 -21.67
N SER A 217 12.23 0.36 -20.53
CA SER A 217 12.30 -1.04 -20.12
C SER A 217 10.98 -1.62 -19.66
N ASP A 218 10.14 -0.80 -19.07
CA ASP A 218 8.82 -1.09 -18.48
C ASP A 218 8.76 -2.37 -17.62
N ARG A 219 9.85 -2.66 -16.90
CA ARG A 219 9.95 -3.84 -16.01
C ARG A 219 9.28 -3.57 -14.68
N GLY A 220 7.98 -3.28 -14.72
CA GLY A 220 7.18 -2.95 -13.55
C GLY A 220 6.60 -4.18 -12.84
N ARG A 221 6.09 -3.94 -11.63
CA ARG A 221 5.31 -4.86 -10.81
C ARG A 221 4.18 -4.11 -10.13
N ARG A 222 3.05 -4.77 -9.87
CA ARG A 222 2.00 -4.21 -9.03
C ARG A 222 2.20 -4.68 -7.59
N LEU A 223 2.74 -3.82 -6.74
CA LEU A 223 3.02 -4.10 -5.32
C LEU A 223 2.04 -3.42 -4.38
N ASP A 224 1.41 -2.34 -4.86
CA ASP A 224 0.48 -1.52 -4.09
C ASP A 224 -0.96 -1.90 -4.42
N HIS A 225 -1.76 -2.12 -3.38
CA HIS A 225 -3.11 -2.62 -3.50
C HIS A 225 -4.09 -1.76 -2.71
N ILE A 226 -5.35 -1.71 -3.17
CA ILE A 226 -6.48 -1.18 -2.41
C ILE A 226 -7.59 -2.22 -2.50
N TRP A 227 -7.91 -2.83 -1.37
CA TRP A 227 -8.96 -3.79 -1.22
C TRP A 227 -10.08 -3.23 -0.34
N VAL A 228 -11.29 -3.63 -0.61
CA VAL A 228 -12.47 -3.22 0.15
C VAL A 228 -13.30 -4.44 0.54
N THR A 229 -14.08 -4.32 1.62
CA THR A 229 -15.07 -5.35 1.93
C THR A 229 -16.19 -5.38 0.90
N PRO A 230 -16.92 -6.50 0.76
CA PRO A 230 -18.06 -6.61 -0.15
C PRO A 230 -19.09 -5.49 0.02
N GLU A 231 -19.27 -4.99 1.24
CA GLU A 231 -20.19 -3.90 1.59
C GLU A 231 -19.79 -2.56 0.96
N LEU A 232 -18.49 -2.31 0.75
CA LEU A 232 -17.98 -1.11 0.08
C LEU A 232 -17.79 -1.30 -1.43
N ALA A 233 -17.68 -2.53 -1.92
CA ALA A 233 -17.39 -2.81 -3.31
C ALA A 233 -18.38 -2.14 -4.30
N PRO A 234 -19.70 -2.01 -4.02
CA PRO A 234 -20.62 -1.27 -4.89
C PRO A 234 -20.35 0.23 -4.97
N ALA A 235 -19.71 0.81 -3.94
CA ALA A 235 -19.36 2.23 -3.90
C ALA A 235 -18.12 2.58 -4.72
N VAL A 236 -17.28 1.61 -5.09
CA VAL A 236 -16.09 1.84 -5.94
C VAL A 236 -16.54 2.30 -7.31
N ALA A 237 -16.25 3.57 -7.63
CA ALA A 237 -16.68 4.24 -8.85
C ALA A 237 -15.57 4.34 -9.91
N ASP A 238 -14.32 4.52 -9.49
CA ASP A 238 -13.15 4.63 -10.37
C ASP A 238 -11.91 4.12 -9.65
N ALA A 239 -10.89 3.74 -10.41
CA ALA A 239 -9.57 3.38 -9.92
C ALA A 239 -8.49 3.77 -10.91
N ARG A 240 -7.35 4.27 -10.43
CA ARG A 240 -6.23 4.71 -11.27
C ARG A 240 -4.90 4.38 -10.63
N ILE A 241 -3.92 4.14 -11.50
CA ILE A 241 -2.49 4.14 -11.13
C ILE A 241 -1.84 5.31 -11.85
N LEU A 242 -1.27 6.25 -11.09
CA LEU A 242 -0.66 7.47 -11.64
C LEU A 242 0.76 7.17 -12.12
N ARG A 243 0.88 6.39 -13.20
CA ARG A 243 2.15 5.95 -13.78
C ARG A 243 3.12 7.10 -14.04
N GLU A 244 2.62 8.25 -14.48
CA GLU A 244 3.40 9.46 -14.75
C GLU A 244 4.16 9.98 -13.53
N ALA A 245 3.71 9.68 -12.32
CA ALA A 245 4.39 10.07 -11.08
C ALA A 245 5.78 9.45 -10.95
N ARG A 246 6.06 8.33 -11.64
CA ARG A 246 7.39 7.72 -11.69
C ARG A 246 8.41 8.61 -12.45
N GLY A 247 7.95 9.52 -13.28
CA GLY A 247 8.76 10.51 -14.00
C GLY A 247 8.86 11.88 -13.31
N TRP A 248 8.27 12.07 -12.13
CA TRP A 248 8.37 13.35 -11.41
C TRP A 248 9.79 13.57 -10.85
N THR A 249 10.11 14.83 -10.53
CA THR A 249 11.39 15.16 -9.89
C THR A 249 11.51 14.43 -8.54
N GLN A 250 12.65 13.80 -8.29
CA GLN A 250 12.89 12.98 -7.10
C GLN A 250 11.79 11.92 -6.87
N ALA A 251 11.30 11.30 -7.94
CA ALA A 251 10.21 10.33 -7.86
C ALA A 251 10.50 9.17 -6.89
N SER A 252 9.45 8.64 -6.27
CA SER A 252 9.50 7.31 -5.64
C SER A 252 9.64 6.24 -6.72
N ASP A 253 10.13 5.07 -6.36
CA ASP A 253 10.07 3.88 -7.21
C ASP A 253 8.65 3.30 -7.28
N HIS A 254 7.76 3.70 -6.37
CA HIS A 254 6.33 3.46 -6.44
C HIS A 254 5.58 4.69 -6.95
N VAL A 255 4.40 4.47 -7.52
CA VAL A 255 3.49 5.53 -7.94
C VAL A 255 2.18 5.46 -7.14
N PRO A 256 1.46 6.60 -7.00
CA PRO A 256 0.17 6.59 -6.32
C PRO A 256 -0.84 5.67 -7.00
N VAL A 257 -1.53 4.88 -6.18
CA VAL A 257 -2.71 4.08 -6.56
C VAL A 257 -3.93 4.72 -5.90
N MET A 258 -4.99 4.92 -6.66
CA MET A 258 -6.14 5.71 -6.24
C MET A 258 -7.44 5.00 -6.54
N ILE A 259 -8.42 5.15 -5.65
CA ILE A 259 -9.82 4.81 -5.90
C ILE A 259 -10.73 5.97 -5.55
N ASP A 260 -11.86 6.04 -6.23
CA ASP A 260 -12.99 6.91 -5.91
C ASP A 260 -14.15 6.07 -5.37
N LEU A 261 -14.66 6.44 -4.20
CA LEU A 261 -15.88 5.90 -3.60
C LEU A 261 -17.00 6.95 -3.69
N LYS A 262 -18.20 6.49 -4.10
CA LYS A 262 -19.43 7.29 -4.13
C LYS A 262 -19.88 7.65 -2.74
#